data_64e515ee6b716ffd2d9f67a4cdeccf2e
#
_entry.id   64e515ee6b716ffd2d9f67a4cdeccf2e
#
_cell.length_a   1.000
_cell.length_b   1.000
_cell.length_c   1.000
_cell.angle_alpha   90.00
_cell.angle_beta   90.00
_cell.angle_gamma   90.00
#
_symmetry.space_group_name_H-M   'P 1'
#
loop_
_entity.id
_entity.type
_entity.pdbx_description
1 polymer ?
#
loop_
_entity_poly.entity_id
_entity_poly.type
_entity_poly.pdbx_seq_one_letter_code
_entity_poly.pdbx_strand_id
1 'polypeptide(L)'
;MRNLYLALLFSIIFIVKILNHRNKNLPPSPFSLPIIGHLHLLNKQPLHQALHTLSSHYGTILSLKLGFRSILVVSSPSAVEERFTKNDITFANRPRTMAGQHLTYNSTVPVWAPYGHLWRNLRRVATIEIFSHISLQKSSIIREEEVYYLLRQMLKVSSIEPQKVDFKYLSTLLVSNIMMRMVARKPCVGEEESNFPKNSKIATLQAR
;
A
#
# COMPACT_ATOMS: atom_id res chain seq x y z
N MET A 1 -9.82 40.64 27.22
CA MET A 1 -9.67 40.08 25.86
C MET A 1 -9.25 38.61 25.87
N ARG A 2 -8.21 38.22 26.63
CA ARG A 2 -7.71 36.80 26.70
C ARG A 2 -8.82 35.80 27.09
N ASN A 3 -9.68 36.11 28.02
CA ASN A 3 -10.79 35.25 28.49
C ASN A 3 -11.90 35.09 27.42
N LEU A 4 -12.11 36.10 26.58
CA LEU A 4 -13.06 36.04 25.47
C LEU A 4 -12.60 35.07 24.37
N TYR A 5 -11.30 35.09 24.02
CA TYR A 5 -10.73 34.15 23.05
C TYR A 5 -10.79 32.70 23.54
N LEU A 6 -10.53 32.48 24.85
CA LEU A 6 -10.65 31.15 25.44
C LEU A 6 -12.11 30.66 25.42
N ALA A 7 -13.08 31.50 25.75
CA ALA A 7 -14.50 31.14 25.68
C ALA A 7 -14.94 30.79 24.22
N LEU A 8 -14.51 31.59 23.25
CA LEU A 8 -14.74 31.32 21.83
C LEU A 8 -14.13 29.99 21.37
N LEU A 9 -12.91 29.70 21.76
CA LEU A 9 -12.21 28.47 21.43
C LEU A 9 -12.92 27.25 22.06
N PHE A 10 -13.36 27.33 23.32
CA PHE A 10 -14.16 26.29 23.96
C PHE A 10 -15.52 26.10 23.29
N SER A 11 -16.20 27.18 22.90
CA SER A 11 -17.49 27.08 22.20
C SER A 11 -17.34 26.40 20.83
N ILE A 12 -16.29 26.73 20.09
CA ILE A 12 -15.99 26.09 18.80
C ILE A 12 -15.71 24.60 18.98
N ILE A 13 -14.88 24.22 19.96
CA ILE A 13 -14.60 22.81 20.28
C ILE A 13 -15.87 22.06 20.68
N PHE A 14 -16.74 22.70 21.47
CA PHE A 14 -18.01 22.13 21.90
C PHE A 14 -18.99 21.93 20.75
N ILE A 15 -19.11 22.91 19.85
CA ILE A 15 -19.93 22.82 18.63
C ILE A 15 -19.42 21.71 17.71
N VAL A 16 -18.09 21.62 17.50
CA VAL A 16 -17.47 20.54 16.69
C VAL A 16 -17.75 19.18 17.30
N LYS A 17 -17.73 19.07 18.64
CA LYS A 17 -18.04 17.82 19.35
C LYS A 17 -19.50 17.41 19.19
N ILE A 18 -20.44 18.36 19.26
CA ILE A 18 -21.88 18.10 19.04
C ILE A 18 -22.15 17.69 17.59
N LEU A 19 -21.55 18.38 16.61
CA LEU A 19 -21.73 18.04 15.20
C LEU A 19 -21.15 16.65 14.86
N ASN A 20 -20.07 16.25 15.50
CA ASN A 20 -19.50 14.91 15.34
C ASN A 20 -20.32 13.79 16.02
N HIS A 21 -21.16 14.10 16.98
CA HIS A 21 -21.92 13.10 17.73
C HIS A 21 -23.22 12.62 17.01
N ARG A 22 -23.55 13.20 15.86
CA ARG A 22 -24.84 12.97 15.19
C ARG A 22 -24.93 11.73 14.28
N ASN A 23 -23.89 10.95 14.09
CA ASN A 23 -23.94 9.78 13.21
C ASN A 23 -24.28 8.48 13.99
N LYS A 24 -25.56 8.30 14.33
CA LYS A 24 -26.06 7.13 15.08
C LYS A 24 -25.96 5.77 14.37
N ASN A 25 -25.67 5.76 13.05
CA ASN A 25 -25.65 4.54 12.22
C ASN A 25 -24.25 4.15 11.74
N LEU A 26 -23.19 4.69 12.35
CA LEU A 26 -21.82 4.29 12.01
C LEU A 26 -21.37 3.12 12.90
N PRO A 27 -20.51 2.22 12.35
CA PRO A 27 -19.86 1.18 13.13
C PRO A 27 -19.09 1.75 14.32
N PRO A 28 -18.77 0.91 15.32
CA PRO A 28 -17.98 1.32 16.48
C PRO A 28 -16.72 2.09 16.07
N SER A 29 -16.35 3.08 16.87
CA SER A 29 -15.21 3.95 16.59
C SER A 29 -14.48 4.27 17.88
N PRO A 30 -13.14 4.24 17.90
CA PRO A 30 -12.36 4.75 19.02
C PRO A 30 -12.62 6.24 19.27
N PHE A 31 -12.09 6.75 20.37
CA PHE A 31 -12.13 8.19 20.61
C PHE A 31 -11.32 8.96 19.56
N SER A 32 -11.97 9.90 18.87
CA SER A 32 -11.34 10.72 17.84
C SER A 32 -10.94 12.09 18.40
N LEU A 33 -9.71 12.52 18.08
CA LEU A 33 -9.27 13.87 18.39
C LEU A 33 -9.84 14.88 17.38
N PRO A 34 -10.12 16.13 17.79
CA PRO A 34 -10.49 17.19 16.84
C PRO A 34 -9.39 17.35 15.78
N ILE A 35 -9.76 17.65 14.53
CA ILE A 35 -8.87 17.89 13.38
C ILE A 35 -8.15 16.65 12.89
N ILE A 36 -7.34 15.99 13.72
CA ILE A 36 -6.49 14.85 13.29
C ILE A 36 -7.23 13.49 13.32
N GLY A 37 -8.36 13.42 14.03
CA GLY A 37 -9.12 12.17 14.14
C GLY A 37 -8.35 11.07 14.88
N HIS A 38 -8.22 9.90 14.25
CA HIS A 38 -7.55 8.71 14.80
C HIS A 38 -6.10 8.53 14.31
N LEU A 39 -5.51 9.51 13.63
CA LEU A 39 -4.13 9.41 13.15
C LEU A 39 -3.11 9.10 14.26
N HIS A 40 -3.36 9.62 15.46
CA HIS A 40 -2.51 9.38 16.63
C HIS A 40 -2.45 7.90 17.07
N LEU A 41 -3.46 7.09 16.73
CA LEU A 41 -3.50 5.67 17.05
C LEU A 41 -2.70 4.83 16.04
N LEU A 42 -2.52 5.34 14.81
CA LEU A 42 -1.88 4.62 13.72
C LEU A 42 -0.37 4.88 13.63
N ASN A 43 0.15 5.90 14.31
CA ASN A 43 1.55 6.32 14.17
C ASN A 43 2.55 5.53 15.05
N LYS A 44 2.07 4.71 15.98
CA LYS A 44 2.92 4.02 16.97
C LYS A 44 3.45 2.66 16.49
N GLN A 45 2.85 2.06 15.47
CA GLN A 45 3.13 0.72 14.99
C GLN A 45 2.92 0.66 13.48
N PRO A 46 3.44 -0.38 12.80
CA PRO A 46 3.09 -0.64 11.40
C PRO A 46 1.56 -0.65 11.22
N LEU A 47 1.07 -0.02 10.16
CA LEU A 47 -0.37 0.23 9.94
C LEU A 47 -1.24 -1.02 10.13
N HIS A 48 -0.80 -2.17 9.60
CA HIS A 48 -1.55 -3.42 9.69
C HIS A 48 -1.68 -3.93 11.13
N GLN A 49 -0.65 -3.75 11.97
CA GLN A 49 -0.67 -4.14 13.39
C GLN A 49 -1.58 -3.21 14.20
N ALA A 50 -1.49 -1.90 13.95
CA ALA A 50 -2.36 -0.92 14.60
C ALA A 50 -3.85 -1.20 14.26
N LEU A 51 -4.16 -1.48 12.99
CA LEU A 51 -5.52 -1.83 12.57
C LEU A 51 -5.99 -3.15 13.17
N HIS A 52 -5.12 -4.16 13.27
CA HIS A 52 -5.45 -5.42 13.92
C HIS A 52 -5.77 -5.23 15.41
N THR A 53 -4.94 -4.48 16.14
CA THR A 53 -5.18 -4.17 17.56
C THR A 53 -6.49 -3.41 17.76
N LEU A 54 -6.78 -2.43 16.91
CA LEU A 54 -8.05 -1.70 16.97
C LEU A 54 -9.24 -2.61 16.67
N SER A 55 -9.12 -3.49 15.68
CA SER A 55 -10.17 -4.43 15.32
C SER A 55 -10.46 -5.45 16.44
N SER A 56 -9.46 -5.90 17.17
CA SER A 56 -9.63 -6.81 18.32
C SER A 56 -10.33 -6.16 19.51
N HIS A 57 -10.16 -4.83 19.70
CA HIS A 57 -10.79 -4.08 20.80
C HIS A 57 -12.19 -3.55 20.48
N TYR A 58 -12.41 -3.05 19.27
CA TYR A 58 -13.64 -2.34 18.90
C TYR A 58 -14.56 -3.14 18.00
N GLY A 59 -14.11 -4.31 17.52
CA GLY A 59 -14.90 -5.19 16.65
C GLY A 59 -14.35 -5.25 15.23
N THR A 60 -14.83 -6.25 14.50
CA THR A 60 -14.31 -6.59 13.15
C THR A 60 -14.69 -5.60 12.05
N ILE A 61 -15.66 -4.74 12.32
CA ILE A 61 -16.05 -3.63 11.43
C ILE A 61 -16.02 -2.37 12.27
N LEU A 62 -15.13 -1.43 11.94
CA LEU A 62 -14.96 -0.19 12.70
C LEU A 62 -14.82 1.02 11.78
N SER A 63 -15.28 2.16 12.25
CA SER A 63 -15.16 3.44 11.54
C SER A 63 -14.01 4.26 12.11
N LEU A 64 -13.10 4.68 11.24
CA LEU A 64 -11.99 5.57 11.60
C LEU A 64 -12.11 6.89 10.86
N LYS A 65 -11.66 7.96 11.50
CA LYS A 65 -11.55 9.29 10.90
C LYS A 65 -10.09 9.68 10.84
N LEU A 66 -9.53 9.83 9.64
CA LEU A 66 -8.15 10.23 9.42
C LEU A 66 -8.14 11.67 8.90
N GLY A 67 -7.97 12.63 9.82
CA GLY A 67 -8.21 14.03 9.52
C GLY A 67 -9.66 14.25 9.10
N PHE A 68 -9.86 14.71 7.86
CA PHE A 68 -11.18 14.96 7.28
C PHE A 68 -11.78 13.75 6.53
N ARG A 69 -11.04 12.66 6.39
CA ARG A 69 -11.51 11.46 5.67
C ARG A 69 -12.04 10.40 6.63
N SER A 70 -13.23 9.93 6.37
CA SER A 70 -13.80 8.76 7.06
C SER A 70 -13.40 7.48 6.32
N ILE A 71 -12.97 6.47 7.07
CA ILE A 71 -12.52 5.19 6.56
C ILE A 71 -13.27 4.11 7.31
N LEU A 72 -13.75 3.11 6.59
CA LEU A 72 -14.31 1.89 7.16
C LEU A 72 -13.24 0.80 7.11
N VAL A 73 -12.93 0.23 8.27
CA VAL A 73 -12.03 -0.92 8.39
C VAL A 73 -12.87 -2.17 8.56
N VAL A 74 -12.65 -3.15 7.70
CA VAL A 74 -13.36 -4.42 7.70
C VAL A 74 -12.33 -5.54 7.87
N SER A 75 -12.43 -6.28 8.97
CA SER A 75 -11.55 -7.40 9.33
C SER A 75 -12.30 -8.75 9.36
N SER A 76 -13.62 -8.75 9.21
CA SER A 76 -14.41 -9.98 9.16
C SER A 76 -14.30 -10.64 7.78
N PRO A 77 -13.93 -11.94 7.70
CA PRO A 77 -13.88 -12.66 6.41
C PRO A 77 -15.21 -12.64 5.65
N SER A 78 -16.33 -12.84 6.33
CA SER A 78 -17.67 -12.83 5.72
C SER A 78 -18.04 -11.47 5.14
N ALA A 79 -17.75 -10.37 5.86
CA ALA A 79 -18.00 -9.03 5.37
C ALA A 79 -17.07 -8.65 4.20
N VAL A 80 -15.84 -9.15 4.20
CA VAL A 80 -14.91 -8.99 3.08
C VAL A 80 -15.39 -9.75 1.86
N GLU A 81 -15.86 -10.98 2.02
CA GLU A 81 -16.43 -11.79 0.95
C GLU A 81 -17.67 -11.10 0.34
N GLU A 82 -18.60 -10.65 1.15
CA GLU A 82 -19.77 -9.91 0.68
C GLU A 82 -19.38 -8.64 -0.09
N ARG A 83 -18.38 -7.91 0.36
CA ARG A 83 -17.87 -6.73 -0.32
C ARG A 83 -17.32 -7.04 -1.71
N PHE A 84 -16.55 -8.13 -1.85
CA PHE A 84 -15.86 -8.48 -3.10
C PHE A 84 -16.71 -9.33 -4.05
N THR A 85 -17.87 -9.80 -3.62
CA THR A 85 -18.81 -10.57 -4.44
C THR A 85 -20.04 -9.76 -4.80
N LYS A 86 -20.91 -9.49 -3.82
CA LYS A 86 -22.20 -8.83 -4.06
C LYS A 86 -22.10 -7.33 -4.34
N ASN A 87 -21.13 -6.65 -3.69
CA ASN A 87 -21.02 -5.20 -3.70
C ASN A 87 -19.72 -4.69 -4.35
N ASP A 88 -19.06 -5.52 -5.17
CA ASP A 88 -17.72 -5.21 -5.70
C ASP A 88 -17.71 -3.92 -6.51
N ILE A 89 -18.71 -3.68 -7.35
CA ILE A 89 -18.82 -2.47 -8.18
C ILE A 89 -18.91 -1.21 -7.31
N THR A 90 -19.67 -1.25 -6.22
CA THR A 90 -19.84 -0.11 -5.30
C THR A 90 -18.51 0.26 -4.63
N PHE A 91 -17.68 -0.74 -4.30
CA PHE A 91 -16.40 -0.56 -3.61
C PHE A 91 -15.18 -0.61 -4.53
N ALA A 92 -15.37 -0.80 -5.85
CA ALA A 92 -14.28 -0.95 -6.81
C ALA A 92 -13.42 0.32 -6.98
N ASN A 93 -13.98 1.49 -6.71
CA ASN A 93 -13.28 2.75 -6.90
C ASN A 93 -12.12 2.95 -5.93
N ARG A 94 -11.07 3.59 -6.42
CA ARG A 94 -9.89 3.98 -5.65
C ARG A 94 -10.06 5.40 -5.10
N PRO A 95 -9.57 5.69 -3.87
CA PRO A 95 -9.59 7.04 -3.34
C PRO A 95 -8.66 7.94 -4.17
N ARG A 96 -9.14 9.14 -4.51
CA ARG A 96 -8.30 10.13 -5.16
C ARG A 96 -7.30 10.69 -4.15
N THR A 97 -6.01 10.50 -4.41
CA THR A 97 -4.92 10.99 -3.58
C THR A 97 -3.98 11.86 -4.41
N MET A 98 -3.26 12.78 -3.76
CA MET A 98 -2.22 13.58 -4.45
C MET A 98 -1.14 12.67 -5.04
N ALA A 99 -0.72 11.64 -4.30
CA ALA A 99 0.24 10.66 -4.81
C ALA A 99 -0.26 9.97 -6.09
N GLY A 100 -1.53 9.56 -6.14
CA GLY A 100 -2.13 8.98 -7.34
C GLY A 100 -2.13 9.94 -8.53
N GLN A 101 -2.37 11.23 -8.29
CA GLN A 101 -2.35 12.23 -9.37
C GLN A 101 -0.94 12.49 -9.91
N HIS A 102 0.04 12.72 -9.03
CA HIS A 102 1.38 13.14 -9.44
C HIS A 102 2.30 11.98 -9.83
N LEU A 103 2.21 10.83 -9.14
CA LEU A 103 3.13 9.70 -9.36
C LEU A 103 2.61 8.68 -10.39
N THR A 104 1.33 8.73 -10.76
CA THR A 104 0.70 7.68 -11.58
C THR A 104 -0.04 8.25 -12.81
N TYR A 105 0.56 9.25 -13.47
CA TYR A 105 0.02 9.87 -14.67
C TYR A 105 -1.47 10.22 -14.52
N ASN A 106 -1.80 11.00 -13.49
CA ASN A 106 -3.18 11.39 -13.17
C ASN A 106 -4.12 10.18 -12.90
N SER A 107 -3.62 9.21 -12.13
CA SER A 107 -4.36 8.00 -11.74
C SER A 107 -4.79 7.12 -12.93
N THR A 108 -4.01 7.07 -14.01
CA THR A 108 -4.30 6.23 -15.19
C THR A 108 -3.69 4.83 -15.12
N VAL A 109 -2.78 4.56 -14.17
CA VAL A 109 -2.22 3.21 -13.99
C VAL A 109 -3.23 2.26 -13.32
N PRO A 110 -3.19 0.93 -13.57
CA PRO A 110 -4.18 -0.04 -13.09
C PRO A 110 -4.43 -0.01 -11.59
N VAL A 111 -3.40 0.28 -10.79
CA VAL A 111 -3.49 0.30 -9.32
C VAL A 111 -4.32 1.49 -8.80
N TRP A 112 -4.26 2.65 -9.48
CA TRP A 112 -4.90 3.90 -9.07
C TRP A 112 -6.08 4.31 -9.95
N ALA A 113 -6.25 3.67 -11.10
CA ALA A 113 -7.35 3.99 -12.01
C ALA A 113 -8.70 3.72 -11.35
N PRO A 114 -9.65 4.65 -11.44
CA PRO A 114 -11.02 4.41 -11.01
C PRO A 114 -11.64 3.29 -11.84
N TYR A 115 -12.60 2.59 -11.24
CA TYR A 115 -13.35 1.55 -11.95
C TYR A 115 -14.08 2.16 -13.17
N GLY A 116 -13.74 1.67 -14.36
CA GLY A 116 -14.28 2.19 -15.61
C GLY A 116 -13.71 1.48 -16.83
N HIS A 117 -13.94 2.05 -18.00
CA HIS A 117 -13.51 1.45 -19.27
C HIS A 117 -11.98 1.29 -19.35
N LEU A 118 -11.23 2.31 -18.95
CA LEU A 118 -9.76 2.26 -18.93
C LEU A 118 -9.25 1.13 -18.04
N TRP A 119 -9.74 1.07 -16.79
CA TRP A 119 -9.32 0.03 -15.83
C TRP A 119 -9.63 -1.38 -16.33
N ARG A 120 -10.83 -1.60 -16.88
CA ARG A 120 -11.22 -2.89 -17.45
C ARG A 120 -10.34 -3.30 -18.63
N ASN A 121 -10.00 -2.37 -19.53
CA ASN A 121 -9.11 -2.64 -20.64
C ASN A 121 -7.70 -2.98 -20.18
N LEU A 122 -7.11 -2.18 -19.28
CA LEU A 122 -5.78 -2.45 -18.73
C LEU A 122 -5.72 -3.82 -18.03
N ARG A 123 -6.75 -4.14 -17.23
CA ARG A 123 -6.84 -5.44 -16.58
C ARG A 123 -6.95 -6.57 -17.60
N ARG A 124 -7.76 -6.42 -18.62
CA ARG A 124 -7.91 -7.42 -19.70
C ARG A 124 -6.59 -7.66 -20.42
N VAL A 125 -5.89 -6.60 -20.83
CA VAL A 125 -4.58 -6.71 -21.46
C VAL A 125 -3.59 -7.42 -20.54
N ALA A 126 -3.48 -6.99 -19.29
CA ALA A 126 -2.60 -7.63 -18.32
C ALA A 126 -2.91 -9.13 -18.16
N THR A 127 -4.18 -9.50 -18.06
CA THR A 127 -4.59 -10.89 -17.86
C THR A 127 -4.31 -11.76 -19.10
N ILE A 128 -4.54 -11.24 -20.30
CA ILE A 128 -4.38 -12.02 -21.55
C ILE A 128 -2.92 -12.05 -21.99
N GLU A 129 -2.26 -10.89 -22.04
CA GLU A 129 -0.93 -10.76 -22.62
C GLU A 129 0.21 -11.12 -21.66
N ILE A 130 0.03 -10.85 -20.37
CA ILE A 130 1.12 -11.00 -19.38
C ILE A 130 0.89 -12.24 -18.51
N PHE A 131 -0.30 -12.37 -17.93
CA PHE A 131 -0.60 -13.38 -16.90
C PHE A 131 -1.37 -14.59 -17.40
N SER A 132 -1.57 -14.74 -18.72
CA SER A 132 -2.16 -15.97 -19.26
C SER A 132 -1.21 -17.16 -19.03
N HIS A 133 -1.76 -18.36 -18.94
CA HIS A 133 -0.97 -19.59 -18.77
C HIS A 133 0.11 -19.74 -19.86
N ILE A 134 -0.24 -19.44 -21.10
CA ILE A 134 0.70 -19.52 -22.23
C ILE A 134 1.84 -18.49 -22.09
N SER A 135 1.52 -17.24 -21.73
CA SER A 135 2.53 -16.20 -21.52
C SER A 135 3.44 -16.52 -20.34
N LEU A 136 2.87 -17.06 -19.26
CA LEU A 136 3.65 -17.50 -18.10
C LEU A 136 4.56 -18.68 -18.44
N GLN A 137 4.12 -19.63 -19.24
CA GLN A 137 4.99 -20.72 -19.73
C GLN A 137 6.12 -20.19 -20.62
N LYS A 138 5.83 -19.35 -21.60
CA LYS A 138 6.84 -18.75 -22.48
C LYS A 138 7.89 -17.93 -21.71
N SER A 139 7.49 -17.30 -20.62
CA SER A 139 8.39 -16.51 -19.78
C SER A 139 9.11 -17.32 -18.69
N SER A 140 8.97 -18.65 -18.63
CA SER A 140 9.70 -19.48 -17.66
C SER A 140 11.22 -19.32 -17.79
N ILE A 141 11.73 -19.26 -19.01
CA ILE A 141 13.16 -19.07 -19.31
C ILE A 141 13.66 -17.75 -18.67
N ILE A 142 12.89 -16.67 -18.80
CA ILE A 142 13.26 -15.37 -18.20
C ILE A 142 13.39 -15.50 -16.68
N ARG A 143 12.45 -16.19 -16.03
CA ARG A 143 12.51 -16.39 -14.56
C ARG A 143 13.70 -17.24 -14.15
N GLU A 144 13.99 -18.29 -14.87
CA GLU A 144 15.15 -19.14 -14.63
C GLU A 144 16.47 -18.38 -14.79
N GLU A 145 16.64 -17.63 -15.87
CA GLU A 145 17.83 -16.81 -16.12
C GLU A 145 18.06 -15.78 -15.01
N GLU A 146 17.02 -15.06 -14.57
CA GLU A 146 17.16 -14.08 -13.50
C GLU A 146 17.50 -14.73 -12.16
N VAL A 147 16.92 -15.90 -11.85
CA VAL A 147 17.27 -16.67 -10.65
C VAL A 147 18.71 -17.15 -10.71
N TYR A 148 19.15 -17.71 -11.85
CA TYR A 148 20.55 -18.11 -12.01
C TYR A 148 21.51 -16.94 -11.93
N TYR A 149 21.15 -15.80 -12.50
CA TYR A 149 21.95 -14.59 -12.38
C TYR A 149 22.11 -14.16 -10.91
N LEU A 150 21.02 -14.11 -10.16
CA LEU A 150 21.07 -13.80 -8.74
C LEU A 150 21.96 -14.78 -7.95
N LEU A 151 21.78 -16.07 -8.18
CA LEU A 151 22.58 -17.12 -7.50
C LEU A 151 24.07 -16.97 -7.82
N ARG A 152 24.45 -16.70 -9.07
CA ARG A 152 25.84 -16.45 -9.45
C ARG A 152 26.41 -15.23 -8.75
N GLN A 153 25.63 -14.15 -8.62
CA GLN A 153 26.07 -12.95 -7.88
C GLN A 153 26.30 -13.26 -6.40
N MET A 154 25.39 -13.99 -5.78
CA MET A 154 25.52 -14.39 -4.38
C MET A 154 26.76 -15.29 -4.18
N LEU A 155 27.02 -16.24 -5.05
CA LEU A 155 28.19 -17.11 -5.01
C LEU A 155 29.49 -16.31 -5.16
N LYS A 156 29.58 -15.38 -6.10
CA LYS A 156 30.76 -14.50 -6.28
C LYS A 156 31.07 -13.71 -5.01
N VAL A 157 30.06 -13.18 -4.35
CA VAL A 157 30.24 -12.40 -3.10
C VAL A 157 30.66 -13.31 -1.95
N SER A 158 30.07 -14.50 -1.82
CA SER A 158 30.37 -15.45 -0.77
C SER A 158 31.74 -16.14 -0.93
N SER A 159 32.29 -16.20 -2.17
CA SER A 159 33.56 -16.89 -2.44
C SER A 159 34.77 -16.11 -1.93
N ILE A 160 34.66 -14.81 -1.68
CA ILE A 160 35.77 -13.94 -1.26
C ILE A 160 35.82 -13.87 0.28
N GLU A 161 34.70 -13.52 0.89
CA GLU A 161 34.51 -13.51 2.36
C GLU A 161 33.01 -13.64 2.69
N PRO A 162 32.64 -14.23 3.86
CA PRO A 162 31.25 -14.24 4.31
C PRO A 162 30.72 -12.81 4.48
N GLN A 163 29.82 -12.39 3.61
CA GLN A 163 29.24 -11.04 3.68
C GLN A 163 27.76 -11.11 4.06
N LYS A 164 27.31 -10.11 4.84
CA LYS A 164 25.91 -9.94 5.18
C LYS A 164 25.17 -9.40 3.97
N VAL A 165 24.14 -10.13 3.54
CA VAL A 165 23.36 -9.81 2.36
C VAL A 165 21.97 -9.33 2.76
N ASP A 166 21.49 -8.23 2.17
CA ASP A 166 20.11 -7.78 2.31
C ASP A 166 19.20 -8.58 1.34
N PHE A 167 18.60 -9.64 1.86
CA PHE A 167 17.73 -10.51 1.09
C PHE A 167 16.47 -9.80 0.59
N LYS A 168 15.96 -8.81 1.34
CA LYS A 168 14.79 -8.02 0.92
C LYS A 168 15.10 -7.20 -0.34
N TYR A 169 16.26 -6.57 -0.37
CA TYR A 169 16.71 -5.83 -1.55
C TYR A 169 16.87 -6.74 -2.77
N LEU A 170 17.55 -7.88 -2.59
CA LEU A 170 17.80 -8.83 -3.68
C LEU A 170 16.52 -9.44 -4.23
N SER A 171 15.58 -9.83 -3.38
CA SER A 171 14.30 -10.36 -3.83
C SER A 171 13.46 -9.31 -4.56
N THR A 172 13.50 -8.06 -4.11
CA THR A 172 12.83 -6.96 -4.80
C THR A 172 13.43 -6.72 -6.19
N LEU A 173 14.76 -6.72 -6.29
CA LEU A 173 15.48 -6.56 -7.56
C LEU A 173 15.17 -7.71 -8.53
N LEU A 174 15.20 -8.96 -8.05
CA LEU A 174 14.83 -10.13 -8.82
C LEU A 174 13.43 -10.01 -9.42
N VAL A 175 12.44 -9.73 -8.57
CA VAL A 175 11.04 -9.59 -9.02
C VAL A 175 10.91 -8.45 -10.02
N SER A 176 11.55 -7.31 -9.77
CA SER A 176 11.52 -6.16 -10.67
C SER A 176 12.13 -6.48 -12.03
N ASN A 177 13.26 -7.16 -12.08
CA ASN A 177 13.91 -7.57 -13.33
C ASN A 177 13.05 -8.57 -14.10
N ILE A 178 12.51 -9.61 -13.44
CA ILE A 178 11.59 -10.57 -14.07
C ILE A 178 10.41 -9.83 -14.69
N MET A 179 9.73 -8.95 -13.93
CA MET A 179 8.57 -8.23 -14.44
C MET A 179 8.92 -7.30 -15.61
N MET A 180 10.02 -6.57 -15.51
CA MET A 180 10.46 -5.67 -16.59
C MET A 180 10.85 -6.45 -17.84
N ARG A 181 11.53 -7.58 -17.73
CA ARG A 181 11.86 -8.43 -18.87
C ARG A 181 10.62 -9.06 -19.51
N MET A 182 9.64 -9.48 -18.71
CA MET A 182 8.37 -10.03 -19.22
C MET A 182 7.55 -8.97 -19.98
N VAL A 183 7.53 -7.73 -19.51
CA VAL A 183 6.70 -6.65 -20.09
C VAL A 183 7.47 -5.85 -21.15
N ALA A 184 8.67 -5.40 -20.82
CA ALA A 184 9.46 -4.46 -21.64
C ALA A 184 10.65 -5.13 -22.36
N ARG A 185 10.92 -6.42 -22.12
CA ARG A 185 12.06 -7.19 -22.64
C ARG A 185 13.42 -6.62 -22.27
N LYS A 186 13.48 -5.80 -21.21
CA LYS A 186 14.71 -5.19 -20.70
C LYS A 186 14.74 -5.34 -19.17
N PRO A 187 15.91 -5.59 -18.56
CA PRO A 187 16.02 -5.59 -17.10
C PRO A 187 15.80 -4.18 -16.54
N CYS A 188 15.36 -4.10 -15.29
CA CYS A 188 15.19 -2.84 -14.57
C CYS A 188 16.55 -2.22 -14.22
N VAL A 189 17.50 -3.08 -13.82
CA VAL A 189 18.88 -2.71 -13.51
C VAL A 189 19.80 -3.54 -14.41
N GLY A 190 20.69 -2.86 -15.13
CA GLY A 190 21.64 -3.50 -16.05
C GLY A 190 22.67 -4.36 -15.30
N GLU A 191 23.29 -5.30 -16.02
CA GLU A 191 24.30 -6.20 -15.47
C GLU A 191 25.52 -5.47 -14.89
N GLU A 192 25.86 -4.31 -15.44
CA GLU A 192 26.99 -3.48 -14.97
C GLU A 192 26.68 -2.70 -13.68
N GLU A 193 25.42 -2.35 -13.44
CA GLU A 193 25.02 -1.60 -12.24
C GLU A 193 24.66 -2.50 -11.05
N SER A 194 24.54 -3.82 -11.27
CA SER A 194 24.19 -4.79 -10.22
C SER A 194 25.37 -5.19 -9.33
N ASN A 195 26.47 -4.44 -9.34
CA ASN A 195 27.50 -4.59 -8.33
C ASN A 195 26.87 -4.38 -6.94
N PHE A 196 26.83 -5.43 -6.12
CA PHE A 196 26.36 -5.37 -4.74
C PHE A 196 26.91 -4.09 -4.11
N PRO A 197 26.08 -3.17 -3.65
CA PRO A 197 26.57 -1.94 -3.04
C PRO A 197 27.36 -2.33 -1.80
N LYS A 198 28.69 -2.20 -1.87
CA LYS A 198 29.62 -2.47 -0.77
C LYS A 198 29.32 -1.67 0.50
N ASN A 199 28.42 -0.67 0.42
CA ASN A 199 27.93 0.14 1.54
C ASN A 199 26.59 0.78 1.13
N SER A 200 25.48 0.08 1.23
CA SER A 200 24.20 0.76 1.07
C SER A 200 23.84 1.52 2.34
N LYS A 201 24.10 2.83 2.34
CA LYS A 201 23.50 3.79 3.29
C LYS A 201 21.95 3.82 3.27
N ILE A 202 21.33 2.91 2.55
CA ILE A 202 19.85 2.76 2.45
C ILE A 202 19.27 2.14 3.73
N ALA A 203 20.08 1.48 4.56
CA ALA A 203 19.63 0.95 5.85
C ALA A 203 19.22 2.02 6.87
N THR A 204 19.57 3.28 6.64
CA THR A 204 19.35 4.37 7.62
C THR A 204 18.04 5.16 7.39
N LEU A 205 17.36 4.99 6.26
CA LEU A 205 16.13 5.72 5.96
C LEU A 205 14.84 4.97 6.33
N GLN A 206 14.91 3.71 6.74
CA GLN A 206 13.75 2.91 7.17
C GLN A 206 13.66 2.68 8.70
N ALA A 207 14.55 3.27 9.49
CA ALA A 207 14.56 3.16 10.96
C ALA A 207 14.22 4.48 11.67
N ARG A 208 13.54 5.42 10.98
CA ARG A 208 12.95 6.60 11.61
C ARG A 208 11.46 6.69 11.35
#